data_5b7d2d2e91457901b1b91d2000b87e51
#
_entry.id   5b7d2d2e91457901b1b91d2000b87e51
#
_cell.length_a   1.000
_cell.length_b   1.000
_cell.length_c   1.000
_cell.angle_alpha   90.00
_cell.angle_beta   90.00
_cell.angle_gamma   90.00
#
_symmetry.space_group_name_H-M   'P 1'
#
loop_
_entity.id
_entity.type
_entity.pdbx_description
1 polymer ?
#
loop_
_entity_poly.entity_id
_entity_poly.type
_entity_poly.pdbx_seq_one_letter_code
_entity_poly.pdbx_strand_id
1 'polypeptide(L)'
;MGAATGEVDGGPSAGAADALLHGLGRAGRALIDFALPPRCPACGTIVAGDRQFCLACWQSLHFLDGPACARCSIPLPDALPGTEMQCGACLADPPPFEGAPSAVAYGPAARTVALRLKYGRRVGHARLMAGLMVRPLMALAGGGDALLVPVPLHRRRLWSRGFNQAALVAGELTRLTGVPHDHDLLLRARATASLRGKGRREREKIVTGAFKLAEGAKARAAGRHLVLVDDVHASGATLRAAAKTLRRSGAARVSALCWARVVPDALAGGNIFDFASLDSDMVDERMIR
;
A
#
# COMPACT_ATOMS: atom_id res chain seq x y z
N MET A 1 56.04 52.38 -25.34
CA MET A 1 55.49 53.03 -24.13
C MET A 1 54.02 52.66 -24.02
N GLY A 2 53.60 52.12 -22.91
CA GLY A 2 52.19 51.80 -22.59
C GLY A 2 51.98 50.36 -22.19
N ALA A 3 52.40 49.97 -20.98
CA ALA A 3 52.02 48.75 -20.36
C ALA A 3 50.58 48.87 -19.80
N ALA A 4 49.71 47.95 -20.09
CA ALA A 4 48.42 47.80 -19.43
C ALA A 4 48.39 46.49 -18.65
N THR A 5 48.48 46.63 -17.33
CA THR A 5 48.33 45.55 -16.34
C THR A 5 46.85 45.18 -16.22
N GLY A 6 46.48 43.96 -16.65
CA GLY A 6 45.15 43.40 -16.42
C GLY A 6 45.10 42.67 -15.10
N GLU A 7 44.39 43.20 -14.14
CA GLU A 7 44.04 42.56 -12.84
C GLU A 7 43.01 41.44 -13.12
N VAL A 8 43.38 40.22 -12.74
CA VAL A 8 42.49 39.06 -12.83
C VAL A 8 41.79 38.94 -11.48
N ASP A 9 40.58 39.40 -11.40
CA ASP A 9 39.71 39.30 -10.23
C ASP A 9 39.22 37.84 -10.09
N GLY A 10 39.83 37.11 -9.16
CA GLY A 10 39.48 35.73 -8.83
C GLY A 10 38.30 35.68 -7.89
N GLY A 11 37.10 35.81 -8.41
CA GLY A 11 35.88 35.53 -7.65
C GLY A 11 35.79 34.04 -7.25
N PRO A 12 35.24 33.70 -6.06
CA PRO A 12 35.18 32.35 -5.58
C PRO A 12 34.35 31.49 -6.56
N SER A 13 34.97 30.41 -7.06
CA SER A 13 34.36 29.50 -8.04
C SER A 13 33.06 28.90 -7.50
N ALA A 14 32.00 28.92 -8.26
CA ALA A 14 30.66 28.37 -7.92
C ALA A 14 30.70 26.93 -7.37
N GLY A 15 31.74 26.16 -7.70
CA GLY A 15 31.95 24.81 -7.20
C GLY A 15 32.32 24.71 -5.72
N ALA A 16 32.98 25.76 -5.15
CA ALA A 16 33.36 25.73 -3.73
C ALA A 16 32.18 26.03 -2.81
N ALA A 17 31.25 26.89 -3.24
CA ALA A 17 30.03 27.17 -2.49
C ALA A 17 29.06 25.95 -2.51
N ASP A 18 28.95 25.28 -3.64
CA ASP A 18 28.14 24.04 -3.76
C ASP A 18 28.72 22.90 -2.92
N ALA A 19 30.03 22.72 -2.90
CA ALA A 19 30.70 21.71 -2.06
C ALA A 19 30.51 21.99 -0.55
N LEU A 20 30.56 23.25 -0.12
CA LEU A 20 30.28 23.66 1.24
C LEU A 20 28.83 23.44 1.65
N LEU A 21 27.87 23.78 0.80
CA LEU A 21 26.43 23.54 1.04
C LEU A 21 26.11 22.04 1.13
N HIS A 22 26.72 21.22 0.27
CA HIS A 22 26.62 19.76 0.34
C HIS A 22 27.29 19.17 1.60
N GLY A 23 28.42 19.73 2.01
CA GLY A 23 29.13 19.36 3.26
C GLY A 23 28.32 19.68 4.52
N LEU A 24 27.75 20.88 4.60
CA LEU A 24 26.87 21.31 5.69
C LEU A 24 25.59 20.49 5.76
N GLY A 25 25.00 20.16 4.60
CA GLY A 25 23.82 19.29 4.52
C GLY A 25 24.10 17.87 5.01
N ARG A 26 25.29 17.32 4.71
CA ARG A 26 25.72 16.00 5.19
C ARG A 26 26.02 16.00 6.69
N ALA A 27 26.69 17.01 7.20
CA ALA A 27 26.98 17.14 8.64
C ALA A 27 25.69 17.35 9.45
N GLY A 28 24.78 18.19 8.98
CA GLY A 28 23.46 18.38 9.60
C GLY A 28 22.63 17.09 9.62
N ARG A 29 22.69 16.31 8.54
CA ARG A 29 22.01 15.01 8.46
C ARG A 29 22.62 13.99 9.42
N ALA A 30 23.95 13.92 9.51
CA ALA A 30 24.63 13.03 10.45
C ALA A 30 24.31 13.37 11.93
N LEU A 31 24.15 14.65 12.26
CA LEU A 31 23.74 15.10 13.60
C LEU A 31 22.29 14.72 13.91
N ILE A 32 21.38 14.86 12.93
CA ILE A 32 19.99 14.44 13.07
C ILE A 32 19.89 12.92 13.20
N ASP A 33 20.63 12.17 12.38
CA ASP A 33 20.66 10.70 12.43
C ASP A 33 21.26 10.17 13.72
N PHE A 34 22.20 10.90 14.33
CA PHE A 34 22.74 10.59 15.65
C PHE A 34 21.71 10.83 16.78
N ALA A 35 20.99 11.94 16.73
CA ALA A 35 19.98 12.30 17.73
C ALA A 35 18.66 11.50 17.56
N LEU A 36 18.30 11.19 16.31
CA LEU A 36 17.07 10.48 15.92
C LEU A 36 17.41 9.39 14.90
N PRO A 37 18.08 8.31 15.33
CA PRO A 37 18.54 7.28 14.41
C PRO A 37 17.37 6.62 13.68
N PRO A 38 17.54 6.30 12.38
CA PRO A 38 16.56 5.55 11.61
C PRO A 38 16.18 4.24 12.31
N ARG A 39 14.89 3.94 12.34
CA ARG A 39 14.38 2.76 13.04
C ARG A 39 13.59 1.84 12.12
N CYS A 40 13.77 0.55 12.33
CA CYS A 40 12.99 -0.48 11.64
C CYS A 40 11.48 -0.20 11.80
N PRO A 41 10.71 -0.14 10.69
CA PRO A 41 9.28 0.19 10.73
C PRO A 41 8.44 -0.87 11.46
N ALA A 42 8.94 -2.10 11.62
CA ALA A 42 8.24 -3.16 12.33
C ALA A 42 8.64 -3.26 13.81
N CYS A 43 9.92 -3.42 14.17
CA CYS A 43 10.34 -3.65 15.56
C CYS A 43 10.92 -2.42 16.28
N GLY A 44 11.28 -1.35 15.55
CA GLY A 44 11.88 -0.16 16.13
C GLY A 44 13.38 -0.23 16.39
N THR A 45 14.06 -1.34 16.10
CA THR A 45 15.53 -1.45 16.18
C THR A 45 16.19 -0.44 15.25
N ILE A 46 17.32 0.14 15.66
CA ILE A 46 18.11 1.06 14.83
C ILE A 46 18.59 0.34 13.58
N VAL A 47 18.49 1.00 12.44
CA VAL A 47 18.89 0.52 11.11
C VAL A 47 19.74 1.56 10.40
N ALA A 48 20.44 1.15 9.33
CA ALA A 48 21.39 2.02 8.62
C ALA A 48 20.71 3.19 7.87
N GLY A 49 19.45 3.10 7.54
CA GLY A 49 18.77 4.14 6.79
C GLY A 49 17.27 4.16 7.00
N ASP A 50 16.64 5.26 6.62
CA ASP A 50 15.20 5.45 6.69
C ASP A 50 14.44 4.39 5.87
N ARG A 51 13.33 3.94 6.42
CA ARG A 51 12.41 3.01 5.74
C ARG A 51 13.02 1.64 5.41
N GLN A 52 14.06 1.26 6.12
CA GLN A 52 14.65 -0.06 6.03
C GLN A 52 14.15 -0.95 7.16
N PHE A 53 13.86 -2.20 6.84
CA PHE A 53 13.65 -3.23 7.84
C PHE A 53 15.01 -3.71 8.37
N CYS A 54 15.08 -4.06 9.64
CA CYS A 54 16.22 -4.85 10.13
C CYS A 54 16.16 -6.27 9.51
N LEU A 55 17.27 -7.00 9.50
CA LEU A 55 17.37 -8.31 8.86
C LEU A 55 16.28 -9.28 9.34
N ALA A 56 16.05 -9.38 10.65
CA ALA A 56 15.04 -10.27 11.20
C ALA A 56 13.61 -9.93 10.73
N CYS A 57 13.25 -8.64 10.70
CA CYS A 57 11.94 -8.23 10.20
C CYS A 57 11.80 -8.40 8.69
N TRP A 58 12.88 -8.18 7.93
CA TRP A 58 12.89 -8.44 6.49
C TRP A 58 12.68 -9.92 6.19
N GLN A 59 13.38 -10.81 6.87
CA GLN A 59 13.25 -12.26 6.74
C GLN A 59 11.86 -12.78 7.18
N SER A 60 11.15 -12.05 8.05
CA SER A 60 9.78 -12.37 8.43
C SER A 60 8.71 -11.88 7.46
N LEU A 61 9.09 -11.12 6.41
CA LEU A 61 8.18 -10.75 5.34
C LEU A 61 8.12 -11.88 4.30
N HIS A 62 6.93 -12.42 4.12
CA HIS A 62 6.69 -13.41 3.06
C HIS A 62 6.13 -12.69 1.84
N PHE A 63 6.97 -12.51 0.82
CA PHE A 63 6.57 -11.88 -0.44
C PHE A 63 5.65 -12.81 -1.24
N LEU A 64 4.63 -12.24 -1.88
CA LEU A 64 3.64 -12.98 -2.66
C LEU A 64 3.95 -12.82 -4.17
N ASP A 65 5.11 -13.33 -4.59
CA ASP A 65 5.63 -13.25 -5.95
C ASP A 65 5.69 -14.62 -6.67
N GLY A 66 5.25 -15.68 -6.00
CA GLY A 66 5.13 -17.02 -6.54
C GLY A 66 3.81 -17.30 -7.26
N PRO A 67 3.59 -18.58 -7.70
CA PRO A 67 2.36 -19.02 -8.32
C PRO A 67 1.15 -18.73 -7.40
N ALA A 68 0.09 -18.15 -7.99
CA ALA A 68 -1.06 -17.69 -7.23
C ALA A 68 -2.34 -17.73 -8.07
N CYS A 69 -3.47 -17.71 -7.38
CA CYS A 69 -4.78 -17.58 -8.02
C CYS A 69 -4.85 -16.29 -8.86
N ALA A 70 -5.15 -16.41 -10.14
CA ALA A 70 -5.26 -15.29 -11.07
C ALA A 70 -6.26 -14.21 -10.61
N ARG A 71 -7.30 -14.59 -9.85
CA ARG A 71 -8.33 -13.65 -9.36
C ARG A 71 -7.97 -13.01 -8.02
N CYS A 72 -7.69 -13.78 -7.01
CA CYS A 72 -7.53 -13.24 -5.65
C CYS A 72 -6.11 -13.26 -5.13
N SER A 73 -5.15 -13.77 -5.93
CA SER A 73 -3.72 -13.85 -5.60
C SER A 73 -3.41 -14.59 -4.30
N ILE A 74 -4.26 -15.57 -3.93
CA ILE A 74 -3.88 -16.51 -2.87
C ILE A 74 -2.81 -17.44 -3.42
N PRO A 75 -1.73 -17.74 -2.69
CA PRO A 75 -0.71 -18.67 -3.14
C PRO A 75 -1.30 -20.02 -3.54
N LEU A 76 -0.81 -20.58 -4.62
CA LEU A 76 -1.15 -21.91 -5.14
C LEU A 76 0.17 -22.64 -5.41
N PRO A 77 0.80 -23.27 -4.40
CA PRO A 77 2.13 -23.85 -4.51
C PRO A 77 2.26 -24.88 -5.66
N ASP A 78 1.17 -25.61 -5.93
CA ASP A 78 1.12 -26.64 -6.97
C ASP A 78 0.76 -26.12 -8.36
N ALA A 79 0.58 -24.79 -8.51
CA ALA A 79 0.27 -24.20 -9.79
C ALA A 79 1.51 -24.16 -10.69
N LEU A 80 1.37 -24.61 -11.93
CA LEU A 80 2.45 -24.52 -12.92
C LEU A 80 2.71 -23.05 -13.28
N PRO A 81 3.99 -22.66 -13.40
CA PRO A 81 4.34 -21.32 -13.85
C PRO A 81 3.69 -20.98 -15.19
N GLY A 82 3.13 -19.76 -15.30
CA GLY A 82 2.50 -19.27 -16.52
C GLY A 82 1.05 -19.74 -16.74
N THR A 83 0.46 -20.53 -15.82
CA THR A 83 -0.95 -20.92 -15.92
C THR A 83 -1.85 -19.96 -15.16
N GLU A 84 -2.98 -19.56 -15.76
CA GLU A 84 -4.02 -18.73 -15.09
C GLU A 84 -4.94 -19.59 -14.22
N MET A 85 -4.38 -20.23 -13.20
CA MET A 85 -5.16 -21.04 -12.28
C MET A 85 -6.00 -20.17 -11.32
N GLN A 86 -7.18 -20.69 -10.96
CA GLN A 86 -8.05 -20.07 -9.95
C GLN A 86 -8.25 -21.01 -8.77
N CYS A 87 -8.28 -20.47 -7.56
CA CYS A 87 -8.59 -21.24 -6.36
C CYS A 87 -10.08 -21.63 -6.33
N GLY A 88 -10.39 -22.71 -5.62
CA GLY A 88 -11.77 -23.21 -5.51
C GLY A 88 -12.79 -22.16 -5.04
N ALA A 89 -12.37 -21.25 -4.12
CA ALA A 89 -13.24 -20.16 -3.67
C ALA A 89 -13.57 -19.15 -4.77
N CYS A 90 -12.64 -18.86 -5.68
CA CYS A 90 -12.88 -17.97 -6.81
C CYS A 90 -13.64 -18.63 -7.95
N LEU A 91 -13.50 -19.95 -8.11
CA LEU A 91 -14.30 -20.74 -9.04
C LEU A 91 -15.76 -20.80 -8.58
N ALA A 92 -16.01 -21.07 -7.30
CA ALA A 92 -17.37 -21.16 -6.73
C ALA A 92 -18.10 -19.81 -6.67
N ASP A 93 -17.37 -18.70 -6.41
CA ASP A 93 -17.93 -17.35 -6.29
C ASP A 93 -16.93 -16.33 -6.85
N PRO A 94 -16.93 -16.10 -8.18
CA PRO A 94 -15.99 -15.20 -8.84
C PRO A 94 -16.06 -13.78 -8.30
N PRO A 95 -14.91 -13.17 -7.94
CA PRO A 95 -14.87 -11.79 -7.50
C PRO A 95 -15.15 -10.83 -8.68
N PRO A 96 -15.75 -9.65 -8.42
CA PRO A 96 -16.03 -8.66 -9.45
C PRO A 96 -14.81 -7.84 -9.87
N PHE A 97 -13.60 -8.35 -9.66
CA PHE A 97 -12.33 -7.81 -10.11
C PHE A 97 -11.51 -8.89 -10.83
N GLU A 98 -10.60 -8.47 -11.71
CA GLU A 98 -9.83 -9.40 -12.54
C GLU A 98 -8.59 -9.95 -11.86
N GLY A 99 -7.99 -9.17 -10.96
CA GLY A 99 -6.84 -9.56 -10.15
C GLY A 99 -6.77 -8.75 -8.87
N ALA A 100 -6.16 -9.32 -7.82
CA ALA A 100 -5.98 -8.63 -6.54
C ALA A 100 -4.64 -8.99 -5.89
N PRO A 101 -3.49 -8.70 -6.54
CA PRO A 101 -2.19 -8.97 -5.96
C PRO A 101 -1.97 -8.18 -4.68
N SER A 102 -1.12 -8.72 -3.82
CA SER A 102 -0.64 -8.07 -2.61
C SER A 102 0.87 -8.22 -2.55
N ALA A 103 1.56 -7.25 -1.94
CA ALA A 103 3.02 -7.28 -1.88
C ALA A 103 3.53 -8.40 -0.96
N VAL A 104 2.89 -8.59 0.19
CA VAL A 104 3.32 -9.54 1.22
C VAL A 104 2.14 -10.29 1.83
N ALA A 105 2.42 -11.43 2.46
CA ALA A 105 1.47 -12.09 3.34
C ALA A 105 1.32 -11.29 4.65
N TYR A 106 0.11 -11.37 5.25
CA TYR A 106 -0.20 -10.67 6.49
C TYR A 106 0.41 -11.41 7.68
N GLY A 107 1.68 -11.16 7.95
CA GLY A 107 2.45 -11.66 9.09
C GLY A 107 2.78 -10.55 10.10
N PRO A 108 3.56 -10.86 11.16
CA PRO A 108 3.83 -9.93 12.28
C PRO A 108 4.39 -8.58 11.83
N ALA A 109 5.42 -8.58 10.99
CA ALA A 109 6.04 -7.34 10.49
C ALA A 109 5.09 -6.54 9.60
N ALA A 110 4.41 -7.20 8.64
CA ALA A 110 3.46 -6.56 7.74
C ALA A 110 2.27 -5.95 8.50
N ARG A 111 1.75 -6.68 9.50
CA ARG A 111 0.69 -6.24 10.40
C ARG A 111 1.10 -4.99 11.19
N THR A 112 2.29 -5.01 11.79
CA THR A 112 2.78 -3.87 12.60
C THR A 112 2.90 -2.61 11.75
N VAL A 113 3.44 -2.70 10.54
CA VAL A 113 3.53 -1.57 9.59
C VAL A 113 2.14 -1.01 9.28
N ALA A 114 1.17 -1.88 8.96
CA ALA A 114 -0.20 -1.46 8.66
C ALA A 114 -0.88 -0.80 9.88
N LEU A 115 -0.69 -1.33 11.08
CA LEU A 115 -1.26 -0.77 12.32
C LEU A 115 -0.63 0.58 12.67
N ARG A 116 0.70 0.72 12.55
CA ARG A 116 1.39 1.99 12.79
C ARG A 116 0.97 3.07 11.80
N LEU A 117 0.71 2.72 10.53
CA LEU A 117 0.09 3.65 9.59
C LEU A 117 -1.32 4.00 10.02
N LYS A 118 -2.16 3.02 10.39
CA LYS A 118 -3.57 3.26 10.76
C LYS A 118 -3.76 4.07 12.04
N TYR A 119 -2.98 3.79 13.07
CA TYR A 119 -3.22 4.28 14.43
C TYR A 119 -2.03 5.07 15.01
N GLY A 120 -0.81 4.77 14.59
CA GLY A 120 0.42 5.43 15.07
C GLY A 120 0.72 6.76 14.37
N ARG A 121 -0.15 7.23 13.45
CA ARG A 121 0.05 8.44 12.63
C ARG A 121 1.42 8.51 11.91
N ARG A 122 2.06 7.36 11.72
CA ARG A 122 3.36 7.29 11.03
C ARG A 122 3.15 7.24 9.52
N VAL A 123 2.75 8.38 8.94
CA VAL A 123 2.42 8.53 7.51
C VAL A 123 3.57 8.10 6.58
N GLY A 124 4.82 8.18 7.03
CA GLY A 124 5.99 7.69 6.29
C GLY A 124 5.95 6.19 5.94
N HIS A 125 5.14 5.38 6.67
CA HIS A 125 4.94 3.98 6.33
C HIS A 125 4.19 3.79 5.00
N ALA A 126 3.39 4.78 4.56
CA ALA A 126 2.74 4.73 3.25
C ALA A 126 3.76 4.64 2.12
N ARG A 127 4.88 5.38 2.21
CA ARG A 127 5.96 5.34 1.22
C ARG A 127 6.70 4.00 1.21
N LEU A 128 6.92 3.41 2.39
CA LEU A 128 7.49 2.07 2.51
C LEU A 128 6.59 1.02 1.84
N MET A 129 5.29 1.03 2.19
CA MET A 129 4.31 0.12 1.63
C MET A 129 4.23 0.28 0.10
N ALA A 130 4.11 1.52 -0.38
CA ALA A 130 4.08 1.81 -1.80
C ALA A 130 5.32 1.28 -2.53
N GLY A 131 6.52 1.44 -1.96
CA GLY A 131 7.76 0.94 -2.55
C GLY A 131 7.72 -0.57 -2.86
N LEU A 132 7.17 -1.36 -1.92
CA LEU A 132 7.02 -2.81 -2.11
C LEU A 132 5.81 -3.19 -2.99
N MET A 133 4.86 -2.27 -3.18
CA MET A 133 3.69 -2.47 -4.05
C MET A 133 3.95 -2.04 -5.51
N VAL A 134 5.09 -1.42 -5.84
CA VAL A 134 5.40 -0.99 -7.22
C VAL A 134 5.39 -2.16 -8.18
N ARG A 135 6.14 -3.24 -7.86
CA ARG A 135 6.24 -4.41 -8.76
C ARG A 135 4.88 -5.03 -9.09
N PRO A 136 4.03 -5.40 -8.11
CA PRO A 136 2.70 -5.91 -8.42
C PRO A 136 1.78 -4.87 -9.10
N LEU A 137 1.94 -3.57 -8.84
CA LEU A 137 1.21 -2.54 -9.58
C LEU A 137 1.59 -2.54 -11.06
N MET A 138 2.88 -2.53 -11.38
CA MET A 138 3.34 -2.49 -12.78
C MET A 138 2.91 -3.72 -13.56
N ALA A 139 2.87 -4.90 -12.91
CA ALA A 139 2.33 -6.11 -13.51
C ALA A 139 0.81 -6.00 -13.81
N LEU A 140 0.04 -5.31 -12.97
CA LEU A 140 -1.38 -5.05 -13.20
C LEU A 140 -1.62 -3.97 -14.25
N ALA A 141 -0.88 -2.88 -14.21
CA ALA A 141 -1.15 -1.67 -14.99
C ALA A 141 -0.92 -1.87 -16.50
N GLY A 142 0.02 -2.72 -16.89
CA GLY A 142 0.19 -3.34 -18.23
C GLY A 142 0.06 -2.47 -19.48
N GLY A 143 0.13 -1.12 -19.41
CA GLY A 143 0.07 -0.34 -20.65
C GLY A 143 -0.68 0.98 -20.66
N GLY A 144 -0.82 1.69 -19.55
CA GLY A 144 -1.05 3.13 -19.66
C GLY A 144 -2.38 3.72 -19.16
N ASP A 145 -3.50 3.01 -19.20
CA ASP A 145 -4.81 3.57 -18.81
C ASP A 145 -5.23 3.31 -17.35
N ALA A 146 -4.29 2.86 -16.52
CA ALA A 146 -4.57 2.56 -15.14
C ALA A 146 -4.85 3.83 -14.33
N LEU A 147 -5.86 3.77 -13.46
CA LEU A 147 -6.20 4.80 -12.49
C LEU A 147 -6.33 4.15 -11.11
N LEU A 148 -5.49 4.59 -10.17
CA LEU A 148 -5.56 4.11 -8.80
C LEU A 148 -6.75 4.74 -8.08
N VAL A 149 -7.56 3.90 -7.44
CA VAL A 149 -8.72 4.33 -6.67
C VAL A 149 -8.57 3.84 -5.24
N PRO A 150 -8.15 4.69 -4.30
CA PRO A 150 -8.02 4.27 -2.92
C PRO A 150 -9.37 3.93 -2.30
N VAL A 151 -9.45 2.81 -1.58
CA VAL A 151 -10.67 2.42 -0.86
C VAL A 151 -10.99 3.50 0.18
N PRO A 152 -12.18 4.13 0.10
CA PRO A 152 -12.51 5.25 0.97
C PRO A 152 -12.89 4.82 2.38
N LEU A 153 -12.51 5.62 3.36
CA LEU A 153 -13.01 5.54 4.73
C LEU A 153 -14.36 6.26 4.85
N HIS A 154 -15.19 5.80 5.79
CA HIS A 154 -16.37 6.58 6.18
C HIS A 154 -15.95 7.84 6.92
N ARG A 155 -16.70 8.96 6.76
CA ARG A 155 -16.41 10.28 7.34
C ARG A 155 -16.03 10.23 8.82
N ARG A 156 -16.74 9.45 9.64
CA ARG A 156 -16.43 9.30 11.08
C ARG A 156 -15.03 8.74 11.32
N ARG A 157 -14.60 7.74 10.53
CA ARG A 157 -13.25 7.16 10.63
C ARG A 157 -12.19 8.10 10.07
N LEU A 158 -12.52 8.83 9.00
CA LEU A 158 -11.62 9.85 8.46
C LEU A 158 -11.38 10.96 9.49
N TRP A 159 -12.43 11.42 10.14
CA TRP A 159 -12.35 12.43 11.21
C TRP A 159 -11.52 11.96 12.40
N SER A 160 -11.76 10.75 12.91
CA SER A 160 -11.02 10.22 14.07
C SER A 160 -9.55 9.93 13.74
N ARG A 161 -9.23 9.51 12.50
CA ARG A 161 -7.89 9.15 12.08
C ARG A 161 -7.10 10.33 11.51
N GLY A 162 -7.77 11.31 10.91
CA GLY A 162 -7.20 12.48 10.26
C GLY A 162 -6.79 12.25 8.80
N PHE A 163 -6.70 11.01 8.33
CA PHE A 163 -6.30 10.66 6.96
C PHE A 163 -6.88 9.31 6.51
N ASN A 164 -6.85 9.06 5.19
CA ASN A 164 -7.12 7.77 4.59
C ASN A 164 -5.79 7.09 4.22
N GLN A 165 -5.46 5.96 4.87
CA GLN A 165 -4.23 5.23 4.63
C GLN A 165 -4.10 4.75 3.18
N ALA A 166 -5.19 4.30 2.56
CA ALA A 166 -5.18 3.86 1.17
C ALA A 166 -4.89 5.02 0.21
N ALA A 167 -5.39 6.24 0.50
CA ALA A 167 -5.10 7.44 -0.27
C ALA A 167 -3.63 7.86 -0.16
N LEU A 168 -3.04 7.78 1.03
CA LEU A 168 -1.60 8.04 1.21
C LEU A 168 -0.74 7.06 0.40
N VAL A 169 -1.09 5.77 0.45
CA VAL A 169 -0.38 4.74 -0.34
C VAL A 169 -0.56 4.97 -1.83
N ALA A 170 -1.76 5.29 -2.30
CA ALA A 170 -2.03 5.59 -3.71
C ALA A 170 -1.24 6.83 -4.20
N GLY A 171 -1.18 7.89 -3.39
CA GLY A 171 -0.37 9.08 -3.70
C GLY A 171 1.13 8.77 -3.81
N GLU A 172 1.66 7.94 -2.92
CA GLU A 172 3.06 7.50 -2.99
C GLU A 172 3.32 6.57 -4.19
N LEU A 173 2.37 5.70 -4.54
CA LEU A 173 2.44 4.89 -5.77
C LEU A 173 2.47 5.79 -7.01
N THR A 174 1.58 6.80 -7.09
CA THR A 174 1.61 7.79 -8.19
C THR A 174 2.96 8.48 -8.30
N ARG A 175 3.52 8.90 -7.17
CA ARG A 175 4.84 9.56 -7.14
C ARG A 175 5.97 8.64 -7.62
N LEU A 176 5.89 7.34 -7.35
CA LEU A 176 6.93 6.35 -7.71
C LEU A 176 6.79 5.84 -9.13
N THR A 177 5.57 5.75 -9.68
CA THR A 177 5.30 5.04 -10.94
C THR A 177 4.72 5.94 -12.03
N GLY A 178 4.26 7.14 -11.70
CA GLY A 178 3.53 8.02 -12.63
C GLY A 178 2.07 7.60 -12.86
N VAL A 179 1.62 6.44 -12.38
CA VAL A 179 0.22 6.01 -12.53
C VAL A 179 -0.68 6.95 -11.72
N PRO A 180 -1.64 7.65 -12.35
CA PRO A 180 -2.47 8.63 -11.66
C PRO A 180 -3.39 7.97 -10.63
N HIS A 181 -3.83 8.75 -9.62
CA HIS A 181 -4.85 8.32 -8.67
C HIS A 181 -6.00 9.33 -8.59
N ASP A 182 -7.18 8.82 -8.20
CA ASP A 182 -8.38 9.62 -7.95
C ASP A 182 -9.02 9.17 -6.62
N HIS A 183 -8.85 10.00 -5.58
CA HIS A 183 -9.35 9.70 -4.24
C HIS A 183 -10.84 10.03 -4.06
N ASP A 184 -11.44 10.74 -5.00
CA ASP A 184 -12.83 11.18 -4.95
C ASP A 184 -13.77 10.36 -5.86
N LEU A 185 -13.23 9.45 -6.69
CA LEU A 185 -14.04 8.66 -7.61
C LEU A 185 -15.03 7.74 -6.90
N LEU A 186 -14.61 7.16 -5.78
CA LEU A 186 -15.39 6.24 -4.97
C LEU A 186 -15.61 6.82 -3.57
N LEU A 187 -16.85 6.83 -3.10
CA LEU A 187 -17.23 7.35 -1.79
C LEU A 187 -17.79 6.25 -0.91
N ARG A 188 -17.51 6.32 0.40
CA ARG A 188 -18.14 5.46 1.40
C ARG A 188 -19.35 6.15 2.00
N ALA A 189 -20.53 5.82 1.48
CA ALA A 189 -21.79 6.48 1.84
C ALA A 189 -22.31 6.06 3.23
N ARG A 190 -22.01 4.83 3.69
CA ARG A 190 -22.54 4.26 4.92
C ARG A 190 -21.42 3.87 5.88
N ALA A 191 -21.58 4.22 7.17
CA ALA A 191 -20.78 3.66 8.23
C ALA A 191 -21.06 2.16 8.34
N THR A 192 -20.03 1.35 8.41
CA THR A 192 -20.16 -0.09 8.63
C THR A 192 -19.59 -0.46 9.99
N ALA A 193 -20.23 -1.42 10.65
CA ALA A 193 -19.69 -2.02 11.86
C ALA A 193 -18.28 -2.60 11.63
N SER A 194 -17.57 -2.90 12.70
CA SER A 194 -16.31 -3.63 12.61
C SER A 194 -16.54 -4.99 11.93
N LEU A 195 -15.63 -5.34 11.05
CA LEU A 195 -15.64 -6.67 10.41
C LEU A 195 -14.90 -7.74 11.25
N ARG A 196 -14.36 -7.36 12.41
CA ARG A 196 -13.68 -8.27 13.33
C ARG A 196 -14.65 -9.34 13.83
N GLY A 197 -14.19 -10.57 14.02
CA GLY A 197 -14.99 -11.69 14.54
C GLY A 197 -16.14 -12.15 13.63
N LYS A 198 -16.24 -11.59 12.43
CA LYS A 198 -17.37 -11.85 11.53
C LYS A 198 -16.98 -12.85 10.45
N GLY A 199 -17.84 -13.83 10.20
CA GLY A 199 -17.70 -14.77 9.10
C GLY A 199 -17.79 -14.08 7.72
N ARG A 200 -17.35 -14.77 6.65
CA ARG A 200 -17.30 -14.21 5.28
C ARG A 200 -18.66 -13.65 4.85
N ARG A 201 -19.75 -14.42 4.98
CA ARG A 201 -21.11 -14.00 4.58
C ARG A 201 -21.59 -12.78 5.36
N GLU A 202 -21.28 -12.72 6.66
CA GLU A 202 -21.64 -11.59 7.51
C GLU A 202 -20.87 -10.32 7.12
N ARG A 203 -19.55 -10.43 6.86
CA ARG A 203 -18.72 -9.33 6.35
C ARG A 203 -19.28 -8.78 5.04
N GLU A 204 -19.70 -9.63 4.12
CA GLU A 204 -20.32 -9.23 2.85
C GLU A 204 -21.61 -8.45 3.06
N LYS A 205 -22.50 -8.92 3.94
CA LYS A 205 -23.76 -8.22 4.29
C LYS A 205 -23.46 -6.82 4.89
N ILE A 206 -22.47 -6.71 5.78
CA ILE A 206 -22.10 -5.46 6.42
C ILE A 206 -21.65 -4.41 5.39
N VAL A 207 -20.91 -4.79 4.36
CA VAL A 207 -20.35 -3.86 3.37
C VAL A 207 -21.25 -3.68 2.13
N THR A 208 -22.33 -4.45 2.00
CA THR A 208 -23.28 -4.30 0.89
C THR A 208 -23.88 -2.90 0.90
N GLY A 209 -23.81 -2.19 -0.24
CA GLY A 209 -24.30 -0.81 -0.38
C GLY A 209 -23.47 0.25 0.39
N ALA A 210 -22.30 -0.12 0.91
CA ALA A 210 -21.46 0.83 1.62
C ALA A 210 -20.78 1.86 0.71
N PHE A 211 -20.64 1.57 -0.59
CA PHE A 211 -19.95 2.43 -1.54
C PHE A 211 -20.91 3.01 -2.58
N LYS A 212 -20.61 4.21 -3.04
CA LYS A 212 -21.27 4.87 -4.17
C LYS A 212 -20.25 5.59 -5.05
N LEU A 213 -20.56 5.78 -6.30
CA LEU A 213 -19.79 6.63 -7.19
C LEU A 213 -20.01 8.11 -6.83
N ALA A 214 -18.95 8.91 -6.92
CA ALA A 214 -19.07 10.35 -6.82
C ALA A 214 -19.76 10.93 -8.06
N GLU A 215 -20.17 12.18 -7.97
CA GLU A 215 -20.68 12.92 -9.12
C GLU A 215 -19.57 13.04 -10.18
N GLY A 216 -19.90 12.88 -11.44
CA GLY A 216 -18.94 12.90 -12.55
C GLY A 216 -17.99 11.69 -12.61
N ALA A 217 -18.07 10.73 -11.67
CA ALA A 217 -17.16 9.58 -11.64
C ALA A 217 -17.23 8.72 -12.91
N LYS A 218 -18.41 8.62 -13.54
CA LYS A 218 -18.58 7.83 -14.78
C LYS A 218 -17.69 8.38 -15.91
N ALA A 219 -17.66 9.70 -16.11
CA ALA A 219 -16.83 10.31 -17.16
C ALA A 219 -15.33 10.11 -16.90
N ARG A 220 -14.91 10.13 -15.63
CA ARG A 220 -13.50 9.95 -15.25
C ARG A 220 -13.03 8.50 -15.31
N ALA A 221 -13.96 7.55 -15.20
CA ALA A 221 -13.69 6.11 -15.12
C ALA A 221 -13.95 5.36 -16.43
N ALA A 222 -14.75 5.91 -17.32
CA ALA A 222 -15.17 5.23 -18.56
C ALA A 222 -13.96 4.80 -19.41
N GLY A 223 -13.96 3.56 -19.84
CA GLY A 223 -12.93 2.96 -20.68
C GLY A 223 -11.59 2.70 -19.98
N ARG A 224 -11.40 3.08 -18.71
CA ARG A 224 -10.14 2.95 -17.97
C ARG A 224 -10.03 1.64 -17.19
N HIS A 225 -8.80 1.24 -16.92
CA HIS A 225 -8.48 0.20 -15.95
C HIS A 225 -8.43 0.82 -14.53
N LEU A 226 -9.40 0.53 -13.69
CA LEU A 226 -9.44 1.01 -12.30
C LEU A 226 -8.77 0.01 -11.37
N VAL A 227 -7.79 0.48 -10.58
CA VAL A 227 -7.06 -0.34 -9.61
C VAL A 227 -7.41 0.15 -8.20
N LEU A 228 -8.23 -0.62 -7.48
CA LEU A 228 -8.52 -0.37 -6.06
C LEU A 228 -7.25 -0.52 -5.23
N VAL A 229 -6.92 0.46 -4.41
CA VAL A 229 -5.79 0.39 -3.46
C VAL A 229 -6.33 0.25 -2.05
N ASP A 230 -5.88 -0.78 -1.32
CA ASP A 230 -6.20 -0.98 0.11
C ASP A 230 -4.96 -1.47 0.88
N ASP A 231 -5.02 -1.45 2.20
CA ASP A 231 -3.90 -1.92 3.02
C ASP A 231 -3.92 -3.44 3.25
N VAL A 232 -5.08 -4.04 3.51
CA VAL A 232 -5.16 -5.50 3.81
C VAL A 232 -6.30 -6.18 3.07
N HIS A 233 -5.94 -7.17 2.26
CA HIS A 233 -6.87 -8.11 1.66
C HIS A 233 -7.11 -9.29 2.62
N ALA A 234 -8.12 -9.18 3.50
CA ALA A 234 -8.53 -10.28 4.37
C ALA A 234 -9.56 -11.19 3.66
N SER A 235 -10.85 -11.09 3.99
CA SER A 235 -11.91 -11.85 3.33
C SER A 235 -12.26 -11.35 1.91
N GLY A 236 -11.75 -10.19 1.51
CA GLY A 236 -12.07 -9.55 0.24
C GLY A 236 -13.44 -8.85 0.20
N ALA A 237 -14.25 -8.89 1.26
CA ALA A 237 -15.61 -8.33 1.26
C ALA A 237 -15.62 -6.83 0.88
N THR A 238 -14.70 -6.04 1.43
CA THR A 238 -14.54 -4.61 1.11
C THR A 238 -14.20 -4.40 -0.36
N LEU A 239 -13.18 -5.13 -0.86
CA LEU A 239 -12.75 -5.03 -2.26
C LEU A 239 -13.87 -5.46 -3.22
N ARG A 240 -14.58 -6.55 -2.92
CA ARG A 240 -15.72 -7.03 -3.73
C ARG A 240 -16.83 -5.97 -3.79
N ALA A 241 -17.21 -5.37 -2.66
CA ALA A 241 -18.23 -4.33 -2.62
C ALA A 241 -17.82 -3.06 -3.37
N ALA A 242 -16.57 -2.62 -3.22
CA ALA A 242 -16.01 -1.48 -3.93
C ALA A 242 -15.91 -1.75 -5.44
N ALA A 243 -15.36 -2.90 -5.86
CA ALA A 243 -15.23 -3.29 -7.25
C ALA A 243 -16.60 -3.41 -7.94
N LYS A 244 -17.60 -4.00 -7.26
CA LYS A 244 -18.99 -4.06 -7.77
C LYS A 244 -19.57 -2.67 -8.05
N THR A 245 -19.21 -1.68 -7.24
CA THR A 245 -19.63 -0.30 -7.44
C THR A 245 -18.87 0.34 -8.61
N LEU A 246 -17.55 0.13 -8.70
CA LEU A 246 -16.74 0.67 -9.80
C LEU A 246 -17.09 0.10 -11.17
N ARG A 247 -17.45 -1.19 -11.27
CA ARG A 247 -17.94 -1.75 -12.54
C ARG A 247 -19.15 -1.01 -13.13
N ARG A 248 -19.94 -0.33 -12.30
CA ARG A 248 -21.07 0.49 -12.74
C ARG A 248 -20.67 1.85 -13.30
N SER A 249 -19.39 2.23 -13.21
CA SER A 249 -18.89 3.50 -13.76
C SER A 249 -18.58 3.45 -15.25
N GLY A 250 -18.67 2.29 -15.90
CA GLY A 250 -18.24 2.10 -17.29
C GLY A 250 -16.74 1.86 -17.43
N ALA A 251 -16.05 1.48 -16.35
CA ALA A 251 -14.66 1.06 -16.40
C ALA A 251 -14.48 -0.16 -17.31
N ALA A 252 -13.43 -0.18 -18.13
CA ALA A 252 -13.08 -1.32 -18.97
C ALA A 252 -12.65 -2.52 -18.11
N ARG A 253 -11.85 -2.26 -17.07
CA ARG A 253 -11.32 -3.27 -16.16
C ARG A 253 -11.36 -2.76 -14.72
N VAL A 254 -11.51 -3.68 -13.76
CA VAL A 254 -11.37 -3.38 -12.33
C VAL A 254 -10.48 -4.44 -11.71
N SER A 255 -9.41 -4.00 -11.06
CA SER A 255 -8.49 -4.83 -10.28
C SER A 255 -8.32 -4.25 -8.87
N ALA A 256 -7.63 -4.95 -8.01
CA ALA A 256 -7.25 -4.43 -6.69
C ALA A 256 -5.76 -4.64 -6.45
N LEU A 257 -5.17 -3.84 -5.57
CA LEU A 257 -3.79 -3.92 -5.14
C LEU A 257 -3.74 -3.65 -3.64
N CYS A 258 -3.15 -4.56 -2.87
CA CYS A 258 -3.05 -4.41 -1.43
C CYS A 258 -1.60 -4.50 -0.95
N TRP A 259 -1.34 -3.89 0.21
CA TRP A 259 -0.08 -4.08 0.91
C TRP A 259 0.08 -5.52 1.35
N ALA A 260 -0.91 -6.05 2.07
CA ALA A 260 -0.80 -7.39 2.62
C ALA A 260 -2.07 -8.22 2.38
N ARG A 261 -1.89 -9.53 2.25
CA ARG A 261 -2.98 -10.50 2.14
C ARG A 261 -2.95 -11.47 3.30
N VAL A 262 -4.11 -11.73 3.89
CA VAL A 262 -4.29 -12.83 4.84
C VAL A 262 -4.32 -14.13 4.05
N VAL A 263 -3.35 -15.00 4.35
CA VAL A 263 -3.17 -16.32 3.74
C VAL A 263 -3.39 -17.36 4.83
N PRO A 264 -4.16 -18.44 4.58
CA PRO A 264 -4.29 -19.56 5.53
C PRO A 264 -2.93 -20.20 5.83
N ASP A 265 -2.72 -20.65 7.08
CA ASP A 265 -1.45 -21.21 7.55
C ASP A 265 -0.95 -22.38 6.71
N ALA A 266 -1.86 -23.25 6.25
CA ALA A 266 -1.54 -24.37 5.38
C ALA A 266 -0.87 -23.98 4.04
N LEU A 267 -1.07 -22.75 3.57
CA LEU A 267 -0.51 -22.21 2.32
C LEU A 267 0.68 -21.29 2.55
N ALA A 268 1.05 -21.05 3.79
CA ALA A 268 1.99 -20.03 4.21
C ALA A 268 3.35 -20.57 4.65
N GLY A 269 3.63 -21.84 4.43
CA GLY A 269 4.93 -22.44 4.78
C GLY A 269 5.20 -22.55 6.28
N GLY A 270 4.16 -22.69 7.12
CA GLY A 270 4.29 -23.13 8.52
C GLY A 270 4.54 -22.06 9.58
N ASN A 271 4.53 -20.75 9.25
CA ASN A 271 4.79 -19.68 10.24
C ASN A 271 3.98 -18.41 10.06
N ILE A 272 2.77 -18.48 9.53
CA ILE A 272 1.89 -17.34 9.35
C ILE A 272 0.59 -17.50 10.14
N PHE A 273 0.28 -16.51 10.93
CA PHE A 273 -0.81 -16.35 11.89
C PHE A 273 -2.14 -17.02 11.55
N ASP A 274 -2.67 -17.75 12.51
CA ASP A 274 -4.06 -18.22 12.60
C ASP A 274 -5.05 -17.04 12.40
N PHE A 275 -6.06 -17.28 11.57
CA PHE A 275 -7.15 -16.34 11.32
C PHE A 275 -7.95 -16.00 12.59
N ALA A 276 -7.95 -16.91 13.58
CA ALA A 276 -8.55 -16.72 14.89
C ALA A 276 -7.77 -15.72 15.76
N SER A 277 -6.45 -15.61 15.58
CA SER A 277 -5.63 -14.65 16.32
C SER A 277 -5.83 -13.20 15.88
N LEU A 278 -6.49 -12.96 14.74
CA LEU A 278 -6.91 -11.60 14.33
C LEU A 278 -7.96 -11.01 15.28
N ASP A 279 -8.63 -11.85 16.07
CA ASP A 279 -9.68 -11.43 17.00
C ASP A 279 -9.14 -11.09 18.40
N SER A 280 -7.97 -11.59 18.79
CA SER A 280 -7.35 -11.33 20.10
C SER A 280 -6.60 -10.00 20.18
N ASP A 281 -6.51 -9.27 19.08
CA ASP A 281 -5.80 -8.00 19.05
C ASP A 281 -6.62 -6.85 19.65
N MET A 282 -6.71 -6.86 20.95
CA MET A 282 -6.61 -5.60 21.69
C MET A 282 -5.36 -4.90 21.16
N VAL A 283 -5.57 -3.71 20.60
CA VAL A 283 -4.49 -2.80 20.22
C VAL A 283 -3.64 -2.64 21.47
N ASP A 284 -2.53 -3.39 21.57
CA ASP A 284 -1.59 -3.17 22.64
C ASP A 284 -1.04 -1.75 22.41
N GLU A 285 -1.44 -0.82 23.28
CA GLU A 285 -1.02 0.58 23.19
C GLU A 285 0.50 0.71 23.16
N ARG A 286 1.24 -0.31 23.62
CA ARG A 286 2.70 -0.38 23.56
C ARG A 286 3.24 -0.57 22.13
N MET A 287 2.45 -1.10 21.18
CA MET A 287 2.86 -1.24 19.78
C MET A 287 2.65 0.05 18.95
N ILE A 288 1.93 1.03 19.51
CA ILE A 288 1.57 2.27 18.79
C ILE A 288 2.53 3.41 19.12
N ARG A 289 3.26 3.30 20.22
CA ARG A 289 4.26 4.30 20.67
C ARG A 289 5.60 4.18 19.98
#